data_64d076199c129ace3273bebf1654dbf1
#
_entry.id   64d076199c129ace3273bebf1654dbf1
#
_cell.length_a   1.000
_cell.length_b   1.000
_cell.length_c   1.000
_cell.angle_alpha   90.00
_cell.angle_beta   90.00
_cell.angle_gamma   90.00
#
_symmetry.space_group_name_H-M   'P 1'
#
loop_
_entity.id
_entity.type
_entity.pdbx_description
1 polymer ?
#
loop_
_entity_poly.entity_id
_entity_poly.type
_entity_poly.pdbx_seq_one_letter_code
_entity_poly.pdbx_strand_id
1 'polypeptide(L)'
;MIASTRALLAAASILVATAASAGGPVLDVTKTSGCGCCAAWIEHMEEAGFDTTAEDTLPGVMARMKIKLGVRPEMASCHTATIDGYVIEGHVPARDVARLLQERPDAIGLAVPGMPLGSPGMDFGDRKDAYEVMLMKKDGSAEVFSRYPGD
;
A
#
# COMPACT_ATOMS: atom_id res chain seq x y z
N MET A 1 75.02 -2.33 -24.43
CA MET A 1 74.03 -2.09 -23.32
C MET A 1 72.73 -1.72 -23.93
N ILE A 2 71.77 -2.66 -23.95
CA ILE A 2 70.47 -2.47 -24.57
C ILE A 2 69.46 -2.47 -23.42
N ALA A 3 68.88 -1.32 -23.09
CA ALA A 3 67.85 -1.17 -22.05
C ALA A 3 66.49 -1.46 -22.68
N SER A 4 65.81 -2.55 -22.25
CA SER A 4 64.44 -2.90 -22.62
C SER A 4 63.47 -2.23 -21.68
N THR A 5 62.75 -1.25 -22.19
CA THR A 5 61.59 -0.60 -21.48
C THR A 5 60.35 -1.47 -21.64
N ARG A 6 59.88 -2.10 -20.56
CA ARG A 6 58.60 -2.81 -20.53
C ARG A 6 57.51 -1.80 -20.17
N ALA A 7 56.60 -1.52 -21.13
CA ALA A 7 55.39 -0.75 -20.91
C ALA A 7 54.36 -1.66 -20.30
N LEU A 8 53.89 -1.34 -19.09
CA LEU A 8 52.73 -1.95 -18.43
C LEU A 8 51.46 -1.25 -18.89
N LEU A 9 50.65 -1.95 -19.68
CA LEU A 9 49.31 -1.53 -20.03
C LEU A 9 48.35 -1.94 -18.85
N ALA A 10 47.91 -0.95 -18.10
CA ALA A 10 46.85 -1.13 -17.09
C ALA A 10 45.50 -1.10 -17.80
N ALA A 11 44.82 -2.24 -17.90
CA ALA A 11 43.44 -2.32 -18.37
C ALA A 11 42.50 -1.89 -17.24
N ALA A 12 41.88 -0.71 -17.37
CA ALA A 12 40.83 -0.26 -16.49
C ALA A 12 39.51 -0.94 -16.90
N SER A 13 39.07 -1.90 -16.09
CA SER A 13 37.74 -2.53 -16.23
C SER A 13 36.67 -1.59 -15.67
N ILE A 14 35.86 -0.99 -16.55
CA ILE A 14 34.69 -0.22 -16.13
C ILE A 14 33.57 -1.20 -15.81
N LEU A 15 33.26 -1.38 -14.50
CA LEU A 15 32.04 -2.04 -14.06
C LEU A 15 30.85 -1.12 -14.35
N VAL A 16 30.09 -1.43 -15.37
CA VAL A 16 28.77 -0.82 -15.60
C VAL A 16 27.80 -1.52 -14.64
N ALA A 17 27.47 -0.85 -13.53
CA ALA A 17 26.37 -1.28 -12.66
C ALA A 17 25.06 -1.04 -13.41
N THR A 18 24.45 -2.09 -13.95
CA THR A 18 23.08 -2.06 -14.42
C THR A 18 22.18 -1.93 -13.20
N ALA A 19 21.62 -0.73 -12.95
CA ALA A 19 20.51 -0.55 -12.03
C ALA A 19 19.34 -1.37 -12.57
N ALA A 20 19.10 -2.54 -12.01
CA ALA A 20 17.83 -3.24 -12.21
C ALA A 20 16.74 -2.34 -11.60
N SER A 21 15.90 -1.76 -12.46
CA SER A 21 14.64 -1.13 -12.04
C SER A 21 13.75 -2.29 -11.55
N ALA A 22 13.86 -2.67 -10.30
CA ALA A 22 12.86 -3.47 -9.64
C ALA A 22 11.68 -2.53 -9.47
N GLY A 23 10.65 -2.67 -10.29
CA GLY A 23 9.34 -2.05 -10.02
C GLY A 23 8.96 -2.39 -8.57
N GLY A 24 8.47 -1.40 -7.80
CA GLY A 24 8.01 -1.62 -6.44
C GLY A 24 6.89 -2.67 -6.39
N PRO A 25 6.50 -3.13 -5.20
CA PRO A 25 5.37 -4.05 -5.07
C PRO A 25 4.09 -3.38 -5.59
N VAL A 26 3.32 -4.12 -6.38
CA VAL A 26 2.05 -3.64 -6.94
C VAL A 26 0.96 -3.73 -5.88
N LEU A 27 0.13 -2.71 -5.80
CA LEU A 27 -1.05 -2.66 -4.95
C LEU A 27 -2.26 -3.21 -5.74
N ASP A 28 -2.64 -4.44 -5.44
CA ASP A 28 -3.77 -5.11 -6.09
C ASP A 28 -5.08 -4.77 -5.38
N VAL A 29 -5.94 -4.00 -6.01
CA VAL A 29 -7.18 -3.46 -5.42
C VAL A 29 -8.39 -4.23 -5.94
N THR A 30 -9.21 -4.76 -5.02
CA THR A 30 -10.52 -5.33 -5.32
C THR A 30 -11.63 -4.40 -4.78
N LYS A 31 -12.53 -3.98 -5.65
CA LYS A 31 -13.64 -3.09 -5.31
C LYS A 31 -14.94 -3.54 -5.99
N THR A 32 -16.07 -2.95 -5.61
CA THR A 32 -17.32 -3.13 -6.36
C THR A 32 -17.38 -2.13 -7.53
N SER A 33 -18.05 -2.50 -8.61
CA SER A 33 -18.27 -1.60 -9.76
C SER A 33 -19.02 -0.33 -9.31
N GLY A 34 -18.64 0.82 -9.90
CA GLY A 34 -19.27 2.11 -9.61
C GLY A 34 -18.89 2.73 -8.26
N CYS A 35 -17.93 2.15 -7.52
CA CYS A 35 -17.43 2.72 -6.28
C CYS A 35 -16.51 3.93 -6.56
N GLY A 36 -17.09 5.15 -6.55
CA GLY A 36 -16.35 6.39 -6.85
C GLY A 36 -15.26 6.71 -5.82
N CYS A 37 -15.55 6.54 -4.54
CA CYS A 37 -14.55 6.77 -3.48
C CYS A 37 -13.40 5.76 -3.53
N CYS A 38 -13.66 4.52 -4.00
CA CYS A 38 -12.58 3.55 -4.21
C CYS A 38 -11.67 3.97 -5.37
N ALA A 39 -12.24 4.51 -6.46
CA ALA A 39 -11.46 5.03 -7.57
C ALA A 39 -10.59 6.23 -7.15
N ALA A 40 -11.16 7.16 -6.39
CA ALA A 40 -10.43 8.30 -5.84
C ALA A 40 -9.31 7.88 -4.85
N TRP A 41 -9.51 6.79 -4.08
CA TRP A 41 -8.44 6.23 -3.25
C TRP A 41 -7.31 5.62 -4.09
N ILE A 42 -7.63 4.92 -5.18
CA ILE A 42 -6.63 4.39 -6.11
C ILE A 42 -5.79 5.52 -6.69
N GLU A 43 -6.43 6.61 -7.16
CA GLU A 43 -5.74 7.80 -7.66
C GLU A 43 -4.80 8.41 -6.61
N HIS A 44 -5.25 8.52 -5.34
CA HIS A 44 -4.41 8.96 -4.23
C HIS A 44 -3.17 8.06 -4.03
N MET A 45 -3.31 6.74 -4.21
CA MET A 45 -2.17 5.82 -4.11
C MET A 45 -1.20 5.99 -5.29
N GLU A 46 -1.71 6.17 -6.51
CA GLU A 46 -0.92 6.41 -7.71
C GLU A 46 -0.16 7.74 -7.65
N GLU A 47 -0.81 8.82 -7.18
CA GLU A 47 -0.17 10.12 -6.92
C GLU A 47 0.96 10.02 -5.90
N ALA A 48 0.86 9.11 -4.94
CA ALA A 48 1.90 8.82 -3.97
C ALA A 48 3.03 7.90 -4.49
N GLY A 49 2.93 7.45 -5.75
CA GLY A 49 3.95 6.66 -6.44
C GLY A 49 3.79 5.15 -6.29
N PHE A 50 2.63 4.65 -5.89
CA PHE A 50 2.33 3.22 -5.92
C PHE A 50 1.88 2.79 -7.32
N ASP A 51 2.41 1.67 -7.80
CA ASP A 51 1.83 0.98 -8.95
C ASP A 51 0.57 0.25 -8.50
N THR A 52 -0.55 0.43 -9.20
CA THR A 52 -1.83 -0.16 -8.83
C THR A 52 -2.39 -1.06 -9.94
N THR A 53 -3.12 -2.10 -9.54
CA THR A 53 -4.08 -2.80 -10.40
C THR A 53 -5.43 -2.76 -9.72
N ALA A 54 -6.53 -2.78 -10.49
CA ALA A 54 -7.86 -2.76 -9.92
C ALA A 54 -8.79 -3.72 -10.64
N GLU A 55 -9.55 -4.50 -9.86
CA GLU A 55 -10.59 -5.37 -10.39
C GLU A 55 -11.94 -5.12 -9.70
N ASP A 56 -13.00 -5.23 -10.48
CA ASP A 56 -14.37 -5.15 -9.97
C ASP A 56 -14.87 -6.54 -9.57
N THR A 57 -15.58 -6.60 -8.43
CA THR A 57 -16.19 -7.84 -7.96
C THR A 57 -17.62 -7.63 -7.44
N LEU A 58 -18.35 -8.71 -7.26
CA LEU A 58 -19.68 -8.67 -6.65
C LEU A 58 -19.59 -8.51 -5.12
N PRO A 59 -20.54 -7.78 -4.48
CA PRO A 59 -20.51 -7.56 -3.03
C PRO A 59 -20.38 -8.84 -2.18
N GLY A 60 -21.07 -9.91 -2.56
CA GLY A 60 -20.99 -11.20 -1.87
C GLY A 60 -19.64 -11.92 -2.05
N VAL A 61 -18.94 -11.70 -3.15
CA VAL A 61 -17.58 -12.20 -3.38
C VAL A 61 -16.60 -11.41 -2.54
N MET A 62 -16.73 -10.08 -2.54
CA MET A 62 -15.95 -9.16 -1.70
C MET A 62 -16.02 -9.54 -0.22
N ALA A 63 -17.25 -9.75 0.30
CA ALA A 63 -17.44 -10.12 1.71
C ALA A 63 -16.71 -11.41 2.08
N ARG A 64 -16.79 -12.45 1.23
CA ARG A 64 -16.07 -13.70 1.44
C ARG A 64 -14.55 -13.53 1.35
N MET A 65 -14.08 -12.71 0.43
CA MET A 65 -12.66 -12.41 0.27
C MET A 65 -12.10 -11.74 1.54
N LYS A 66 -12.79 -10.72 2.07
CA LYS A 66 -12.39 -10.03 3.33
C LYS A 66 -12.23 -11.03 4.47
N ILE A 67 -13.20 -11.92 4.68
CA ILE A 67 -13.13 -12.97 5.72
C ILE A 67 -11.92 -13.89 5.49
N LYS A 68 -11.69 -14.32 4.25
CA LYS A 68 -10.55 -15.20 3.89
C LYS A 68 -9.20 -14.51 4.13
N LEU A 69 -9.14 -13.20 3.95
CA LEU A 69 -7.95 -12.39 4.19
C LEU A 69 -7.77 -12.00 5.68
N GLY A 70 -8.69 -12.42 6.57
CA GLY A 70 -8.61 -12.13 7.99
C GLY A 70 -9.15 -10.76 8.38
N VAL A 71 -9.82 -10.05 7.49
CA VAL A 71 -10.50 -8.79 7.80
C VAL A 71 -11.76 -9.09 8.60
N ARG A 72 -11.80 -8.66 9.85
CA ARG A 72 -12.96 -8.83 10.74
C ARG A 72 -14.05 -7.81 10.38
N PRO A 73 -15.34 -8.13 10.62
CA PRO A 73 -16.45 -7.26 10.23
C PRO A 73 -16.33 -5.81 10.74
N GLU A 74 -15.82 -5.62 11.95
CA GLU A 74 -15.63 -4.29 12.53
C GLU A 74 -14.48 -3.47 11.90
N MET A 75 -13.59 -4.13 11.13
CA MET A 75 -12.52 -3.49 10.37
C MET A 75 -12.91 -3.23 8.91
N ALA A 76 -14.05 -3.75 8.47
CA ALA A 76 -14.45 -3.72 7.08
C ALA A 76 -14.77 -2.31 6.56
N SER A 77 -14.42 -2.08 5.30
CA SER A 77 -14.67 -0.85 4.54
C SER A 77 -15.16 -1.18 3.12
N CYS A 78 -15.11 -0.24 2.18
CA CYS A 78 -15.71 -0.42 0.85
C CYS A 78 -14.84 -1.22 -0.14
N HIS A 79 -13.53 -1.21 -0.01
CA HIS A 79 -12.60 -1.96 -0.86
C HIS A 79 -11.51 -2.64 -0.03
N THR A 80 -10.81 -3.57 -0.66
CA THR A 80 -9.67 -4.27 -0.07
C THR A 80 -8.54 -4.29 -1.08
N ALA A 81 -7.34 -4.01 -0.66
CA ALA A 81 -6.16 -4.19 -1.49
C ALA A 81 -5.15 -5.14 -0.82
N THR A 82 -4.24 -5.68 -1.63
CA THR A 82 -3.09 -6.44 -1.13
C THR A 82 -1.81 -5.87 -1.70
N ILE A 83 -0.75 -5.82 -0.90
CA ILE A 83 0.57 -5.37 -1.29
C ILE A 83 1.63 -6.10 -0.47
N ASP A 84 2.56 -6.76 -1.13
CA ASP A 84 3.70 -7.43 -0.50
C ASP A 84 3.33 -8.33 0.72
N GLY A 85 2.20 -9.02 0.59
CA GLY A 85 1.66 -9.93 1.61
C GLY A 85 0.80 -9.27 2.69
N TYR A 86 0.67 -7.96 2.70
CA TYR A 86 -0.23 -7.23 3.59
C TYR A 86 -1.60 -6.95 2.96
N VAL A 87 -2.61 -6.89 3.80
CA VAL A 87 -3.97 -6.46 3.46
C VAL A 87 -4.14 -4.98 3.82
N ILE A 88 -4.67 -4.21 2.88
CA ILE A 88 -5.05 -2.82 3.08
C ILE A 88 -6.55 -2.72 2.92
N GLU A 89 -7.24 -2.40 4.00
CA GLU A 89 -8.70 -2.35 4.05
C GLU A 89 -9.20 -0.91 4.12
N GLY A 90 -9.93 -0.48 3.10
CA GLY A 90 -10.53 0.85 3.02
C GLY A 90 -9.52 1.98 2.81
N HIS A 91 -9.89 3.16 3.26
CA HIS A 91 -9.27 4.44 2.88
C HIS A 91 -7.98 4.76 3.67
N VAL A 92 -7.05 3.79 3.74
CA VAL A 92 -5.75 3.95 4.41
C VAL A 92 -4.89 4.95 3.64
N PRO A 93 -4.34 5.98 4.29
CA PRO A 93 -3.45 6.94 3.65
C PRO A 93 -2.17 6.29 3.11
N ALA A 94 -1.72 6.74 1.94
CA ALA A 94 -0.52 6.22 1.26
C ALA A 94 0.73 6.25 2.16
N ARG A 95 0.89 7.29 2.99
CA ARG A 95 2.00 7.39 3.95
C ARG A 95 2.01 6.27 4.99
N ASP A 96 0.83 5.78 5.41
CA ASP A 96 0.73 4.68 6.36
C ASP A 96 1.02 3.34 5.68
N VAL A 97 0.60 3.16 4.43
CA VAL A 97 0.99 2.00 3.62
C VAL A 97 2.51 1.97 3.42
N ALA A 98 3.13 3.10 3.06
CA ALA A 98 4.58 3.20 2.92
C ALA A 98 5.31 2.86 4.23
N ARG A 99 4.81 3.36 5.38
CA ARG A 99 5.36 3.05 6.71
C ARG A 99 5.22 1.57 7.05
N LEU A 100 4.06 0.95 6.77
CA LEU A 100 3.85 -0.49 6.95
C LEU A 100 4.89 -1.32 6.20
N LEU A 101 5.12 -0.98 4.91
CA LEU A 101 6.09 -1.67 4.07
C LEU A 101 7.54 -1.47 4.55
N GLN A 102 7.84 -0.35 5.17
CA GLN A 102 9.16 -0.07 5.75
C GLN A 102 9.38 -0.79 7.08
N GLU A 103 8.40 -0.75 7.99
CA GLU A 103 8.48 -1.33 9.34
C GLU A 103 8.30 -2.85 9.33
N ARG A 104 7.55 -3.38 8.38
CA ARG A 104 7.30 -4.82 8.18
C ARG A 104 6.87 -5.57 9.44
N PRO A 105 5.86 -5.07 10.18
CA PRO A 105 5.40 -5.74 11.39
C PRO A 105 4.80 -7.12 11.08
N ASP A 106 4.83 -8.04 12.04
CA ASP A 106 4.15 -9.33 11.91
C ASP A 106 2.63 -9.17 12.13
N ALA A 107 1.94 -8.77 11.06
CA ALA A 107 0.53 -8.41 11.06
C ALA A 107 -0.18 -8.90 9.78
N ILE A 108 -1.51 -8.83 9.75
CA ILE A 108 -2.32 -9.02 8.55
C ILE A 108 -2.16 -7.79 7.64
N GLY A 109 -2.21 -6.58 8.19
CA GLY A 109 -2.15 -5.33 7.43
C GLY A 109 -2.81 -4.18 8.17
N LEU A 110 -3.27 -3.17 7.40
CA LEU A 110 -3.90 -1.97 7.92
C LEU A 110 -5.38 -1.89 7.53
N ALA A 111 -6.17 -1.22 8.38
CA ALA A 111 -7.57 -0.90 8.09
C ALA A 111 -7.91 0.53 8.50
N VAL A 112 -8.75 1.19 7.70
CA VAL A 112 -9.58 2.32 8.12
C VAL A 112 -11.01 1.83 8.12
N PRO A 113 -11.57 1.50 9.30
CA PRO A 113 -12.94 0.97 9.42
C PRO A 113 -13.98 1.97 8.90
N GLY A 114 -14.97 1.49 8.17
CA GLY A 114 -16.00 2.34 7.61
C GLY A 114 -15.46 3.24 6.48
N MET A 115 -16.02 4.45 6.39
CA MET A 115 -15.71 5.44 5.36
C MET A 115 -15.72 6.85 5.97
N PRO A 116 -14.76 7.19 6.86
CA PRO A 116 -14.73 8.50 7.51
C PRO A 116 -14.47 9.61 6.50
N LEU A 117 -15.23 10.71 6.61
CA LEU A 117 -15.03 11.89 5.76
C LEU A 117 -13.63 12.46 5.99
N GLY A 118 -13.00 12.92 4.92
CA GLY A 118 -11.63 13.45 4.94
C GLY A 118 -10.53 12.39 4.94
N SER A 119 -10.86 11.08 4.95
CA SER A 119 -9.89 10.06 4.58
C SER A 119 -9.66 10.06 3.06
N PRO A 120 -8.52 9.58 2.55
CA PRO A 120 -8.22 9.63 1.11
C PRO A 120 -9.32 9.00 0.26
N GLY A 121 -9.82 9.73 -0.75
CA GLY A 121 -10.95 9.33 -1.58
C GLY A 121 -12.34 9.56 -0.94
N MET A 122 -12.38 10.07 0.29
CA MET A 122 -13.61 10.47 1.00
C MET A 122 -13.66 11.97 1.27
N ASP A 123 -13.04 12.77 0.41
CA ASP A 123 -12.96 14.24 0.51
C ASP A 123 -14.23 14.88 -0.07
N PHE A 124 -15.36 14.72 0.63
CA PHE A 124 -16.64 15.29 0.25
C PHE A 124 -16.96 16.52 1.10
N GLY A 125 -16.58 17.69 0.60
CA GLY A 125 -16.77 18.98 1.27
C GLY A 125 -15.71 19.27 2.34
N ASP A 126 -16.03 20.23 3.22
CA ASP A 126 -15.04 20.77 4.19
C ASP A 126 -14.96 19.95 5.48
N ARG A 127 -15.98 19.16 5.78
CA ARG A 127 -16.04 18.36 7.03
C ARG A 127 -15.06 17.19 7.01
N LYS A 128 -14.34 17.02 8.13
CA LYS A 128 -13.44 15.88 8.38
C LYS A 128 -13.82 15.19 9.67
N ASP A 129 -14.02 13.89 9.61
CA ASP A 129 -14.20 13.05 10.79
C ASP A 129 -12.83 12.66 11.37
N ALA A 130 -12.71 12.59 12.69
CA ALA A 130 -11.55 11.95 13.29
C ALA A 130 -11.59 10.46 12.99
N TYR A 131 -10.45 9.87 12.59
CA TYR A 131 -10.34 8.43 12.35
C TYR A 131 -8.98 7.88 12.75
N GLU A 132 -8.94 6.58 12.89
CA GLU A 132 -7.75 5.82 13.20
C GLU A 132 -7.43 4.84 12.07
N VAL A 133 -6.15 4.69 11.78
CA VAL A 133 -5.63 3.56 11.01
C VAL A 133 -5.28 2.46 11.99
N MET A 134 -5.87 1.29 11.81
CA MET A 134 -5.70 0.14 12.68
C MET A 134 -4.71 -0.86 12.09
N LEU A 135 -3.76 -1.34 12.87
CA LEU A 135 -2.93 -2.50 12.54
C LEU A 135 -3.69 -3.78 12.92
N MET A 136 -4.08 -4.56 11.93
CA MET A 136 -4.76 -5.85 12.10
C MET A 136 -3.73 -6.95 12.38
N LYS A 137 -3.79 -7.57 13.55
CA LYS A 137 -2.84 -8.61 13.95
C LYS A 137 -3.33 -10.02 13.60
N LYS A 138 -2.40 -10.94 13.46
CA LYS A 138 -2.68 -12.35 13.09
C LYS A 138 -3.46 -13.10 14.16
N ASP A 139 -3.40 -12.67 15.41
CA ASP A 139 -4.18 -13.24 16.53
C ASP A 139 -5.63 -12.74 16.56
N GLY A 140 -6.03 -11.88 15.60
CA GLY A 140 -7.35 -11.27 15.51
C GLY A 140 -7.51 -10.00 16.34
N SER A 141 -6.52 -9.57 17.11
CA SER A 141 -6.53 -8.26 17.77
C SER A 141 -6.19 -7.14 16.77
N ALA A 142 -6.45 -5.89 17.16
CA ALA A 142 -6.03 -4.73 16.42
C ALA A 142 -5.50 -3.67 17.38
N GLU A 143 -4.56 -2.86 16.89
CA GLU A 143 -4.03 -1.71 17.64
C GLU A 143 -3.97 -0.47 16.74
N VAL A 144 -3.95 0.70 17.34
CA VAL A 144 -3.86 1.95 16.60
C VAL A 144 -2.49 2.10 15.97
N PHE A 145 -2.45 2.22 14.64
CA PHE A 145 -1.24 2.49 13.88
C PHE A 145 -1.03 3.99 13.69
N SER A 146 -2.06 4.73 13.28
CA SER A 146 -2.04 6.19 13.14
C SER A 146 -3.36 6.82 13.57
N ARG A 147 -3.32 8.11 13.97
CA ARG A 147 -4.50 8.92 14.29
C ARG A 147 -4.57 10.13 13.38
N TYR A 148 -5.77 10.43 12.93
CA TYR A 148 -6.10 11.59 12.10
C TYR A 148 -7.18 12.38 12.83
N PRO A 149 -6.89 13.64 13.21
CA PRO A 149 -7.89 14.49 13.84
C PRO A 149 -8.98 14.87 12.83
N GLY A 150 -10.20 15.01 13.29
CA GLY A 150 -11.26 15.71 12.59
C GLY A 150 -11.15 17.23 12.75
N ASP A 151 -12.19 17.94 12.30
CA ASP A 151 -12.34 19.39 12.51
C ASP A 151 -12.69 19.70 13.95
#